data_9e32ff85a169ec0c5eb89decfb8f324a
#
_entry.id   9e32ff85a169ec0c5eb89decfb8f324a
#
_cell.length_a   1.000
_cell.length_b   1.000
_cell.length_c   1.000
_cell.angle_alpha   90.00
_cell.angle_beta   90.00
_cell.angle_gamma   90.00
#
_symmetry.space_group_name_H-M   'P 1'
#
loop_
_entity.id
_entity.type
_entity.pdbx_description
1 polymer ?
#
loop_
_entity_poly.entity_id
_entity_poly.type
_entity_poly.pdbx_seq_one_letter_code
_entity_poly.pdbx_strand_id
1 'polypeptide(L)'
;MSKLKIIINKSYCLTLIASLFIIDINAQLSGDPGQMIAVKVEENLKGIDYAISIEGSLYQLIPLPYSNQGEYIKHEGKSIYINKRDFGESRISIENTSLVDLNKEDSDRAFKESKIIKETLNTYTRNIKPDFNLIKPVEGIISSRYGKKRFINDKPKSPHLSLDIAAPEGTPVVSPAKGN
;
A
#
# COMPACT_ATOMS: atom_id res chain seq x y z
N MET A 1 2.16 27.11 -11.05
CA MET A 1 2.88 25.82 -10.97
C MET A 1 3.86 25.88 -9.81
N SER A 2 3.44 25.60 -8.61
CA SER A 2 4.30 25.55 -7.44
C SER A 2 4.75 24.09 -7.27
N LYS A 3 6.03 23.81 -7.56
CA LYS A 3 6.66 22.52 -7.31
C LYS A 3 7.01 22.48 -5.82
N LEU A 4 6.33 21.62 -5.06
CA LEU A 4 6.72 21.29 -3.71
C LEU A 4 8.13 20.65 -3.76
N LYS A 5 9.18 21.40 -3.38
CA LYS A 5 10.51 20.86 -3.17
C LYS A 5 10.55 20.24 -1.77
N ILE A 6 10.42 18.92 -1.71
CA ILE A 6 10.82 18.19 -0.50
C ILE A 6 12.34 18.17 -0.48
N ILE A 7 12.96 18.91 0.44
CA ILE A 7 14.40 18.87 0.67
C ILE A 7 14.71 17.57 1.43
N ILE A 8 15.19 16.58 0.70
CA ILE A 8 15.67 15.32 1.29
C ILE A 8 17.12 15.56 1.74
N ASN A 9 17.31 15.59 3.04
CA ASN A 9 18.65 15.59 3.63
C ASN A 9 19.33 14.24 3.34
N LYS A 10 20.56 14.25 2.80
CA LYS A 10 21.33 13.09 2.37
C LYS A 10 21.75 12.23 3.57
N SER A 11 20.88 11.36 4.03
CA SER A 11 21.27 10.24 4.87
C SER A 11 20.32 9.10 4.52
N TYR A 12 20.87 8.16 3.77
CA TYR A 12 20.36 6.85 3.34
C TYR A 12 18.96 6.44 3.90
N CYS A 13 17.92 7.11 3.45
CA CYS A 13 16.54 6.68 3.69
C CYS A 13 15.99 6.14 2.37
N LEU A 14 15.76 4.83 2.30
CA LEU A 14 14.94 4.24 1.25
C LEU A 14 13.50 4.68 1.56
N THR A 15 13.18 5.93 1.26
CA THR A 15 11.81 6.42 1.33
C THR A 15 10.99 5.55 0.39
N LEU A 16 10.12 4.74 0.97
CA LEU A 16 8.92 4.29 0.30
C LEU A 16 8.14 5.59 0.02
N ILE A 17 8.47 6.24 -1.09
CA ILE A 17 7.75 7.43 -1.52
C ILE A 17 6.39 6.90 -1.95
N ALA A 18 5.43 6.91 -1.04
CA ALA A 18 4.06 7.12 -1.44
C ALA A 18 4.09 8.50 -2.10
N SER A 19 4.22 8.53 -3.43
CA SER A 19 4.21 9.79 -4.18
C SER A 19 2.81 10.38 -4.01
N LEU A 20 2.71 11.32 -3.07
CA LEU A 20 1.49 12.09 -2.84
C LEU A 20 1.38 13.08 -4.00
N PHE A 21 0.56 12.77 -4.99
CA PHE A 21 0.24 13.71 -6.06
C PHE A 21 -0.91 14.61 -5.62
N ILE A 22 -0.61 15.90 -5.43
CA ILE A 22 -1.64 16.92 -5.25
C ILE A 22 -2.17 17.26 -6.63
N ILE A 23 -3.45 16.97 -6.88
CA ILE A 23 -4.10 17.18 -8.17
C ILE A 23 -5.07 18.35 -8.06
N ASP A 24 -5.00 19.27 -9.00
CA ASP A 24 -5.91 20.41 -9.12
C ASP A 24 -7.37 19.94 -9.37
N ILE A 25 -8.34 20.66 -8.81
CA ILE A 25 -9.77 20.27 -8.76
C ILE A 25 -10.38 20.04 -10.15
N ASN A 26 -9.78 20.57 -11.22
CA ASN A 26 -10.27 20.46 -12.61
C ASN A 26 -9.52 19.42 -13.46
N ALA A 27 -8.49 18.74 -12.92
CA ALA A 27 -7.79 17.69 -13.64
C ALA A 27 -8.52 16.36 -13.50
N GLN A 28 -8.52 15.57 -14.55
CA GLN A 28 -8.99 14.17 -14.47
C GLN A 28 -8.12 13.42 -13.46
N LEU A 29 -8.74 12.97 -12.37
CA LEU A 29 -8.03 12.23 -11.32
C LEU A 29 -7.60 10.87 -11.87
N SER A 30 -6.32 10.56 -11.78
CA SER A 30 -5.78 9.24 -12.14
C SER A 30 -4.55 8.91 -11.30
N GLY A 31 -4.24 7.63 -11.23
CA GLY A 31 -3.04 7.14 -10.58
C GLY A 31 -2.80 5.66 -10.83
N ASP A 32 -1.67 5.16 -10.36
CA ASP A 32 -1.28 3.78 -10.54
C ASP A 32 -1.86 2.88 -9.43
N PRO A 33 -2.13 1.60 -9.72
CA PRO A 33 -2.58 0.65 -8.71
C PRO A 33 -1.62 0.58 -7.53
N GLY A 34 -2.17 0.60 -6.29
CA GLY A 34 -1.37 0.61 -5.06
C GLY A 34 -0.84 1.98 -4.64
N GLN A 35 -1.05 3.02 -5.43
CA GLN A 35 -0.80 4.38 -5.00
C GLN A 35 -1.91 4.90 -4.07
N MET A 36 -1.59 5.95 -3.35
CA MET A 36 -2.52 6.75 -2.60
C MET A 36 -2.48 8.16 -3.17
N ILE A 37 -3.62 8.68 -3.61
CA ILE A 37 -3.73 10.07 -4.08
C ILE A 37 -4.29 10.96 -2.98
N ALA A 38 -3.81 12.21 -2.90
CA ALA A 38 -4.31 13.22 -2.00
C ALA A 38 -5.18 14.20 -2.79
N VAL A 39 -6.44 14.27 -2.46
CA VAL A 39 -7.40 15.19 -3.08
C VAL A 39 -7.73 16.29 -2.10
N LYS A 40 -7.50 17.55 -2.49
CA LYS A 40 -7.86 18.71 -1.65
C LYS A 40 -9.37 18.72 -1.41
N VAL A 41 -9.75 18.92 -0.17
CA VAL A 41 -11.15 19.04 0.24
C VAL A 41 -11.42 20.43 0.78
N GLU A 42 -12.67 20.88 0.66
CA GLU A 42 -13.09 22.17 1.19
C GLU A 42 -13.25 22.08 2.71
N GLU A 43 -12.92 23.16 3.42
CA GLU A 43 -12.90 23.21 4.90
C GLU A 43 -14.26 22.95 5.56
N ASN A 44 -15.36 23.10 4.84
CA ASN A 44 -16.72 22.87 5.34
C ASN A 44 -17.10 21.38 5.49
N LEU A 45 -16.29 20.46 4.98
CA LEU A 45 -16.50 19.03 5.09
C LEU A 45 -15.89 18.47 6.39
N LYS A 46 -16.45 18.84 7.54
CA LYS A 46 -16.08 18.26 8.83
C LYS A 46 -16.55 16.81 8.90
N GLY A 47 -15.62 15.89 9.16
CA GLY A 47 -15.93 14.46 9.39
C GLY A 47 -15.51 13.53 8.26
N ILE A 48 -14.66 13.98 7.33
CA ILE A 48 -14.07 13.11 6.31
C ILE A 48 -13.08 12.18 7.00
N ASP A 49 -13.35 10.89 6.93
CA ASP A 49 -12.39 9.87 7.35
C ASP A 49 -11.15 9.92 6.44
N TYR A 50 -9.96 9.71 7.03
CA TYR A 50 -8.66 9.73 6.34
C TYR A 50 -8.26 11.10 5.75
N ALA A 51 -8.71 12.21 6.34
CA ALA A 51 -8.24 13.54 5.98
C ALA A 51 -6.94 13.89 6.72
N ILE A 52 -5.99 14.47 6.00
CA ILE A 52 -4.73 14.98 6.54
C ILE A 52 -4.56 16.45 6.22
N SER A 53 -3.87 17.18 7.09
CA SER A 53 -3.50 18.58 6.84
C SER A 53 -2.08 18.63 6.28
N ILE A 54 -1.91 19.25 5.11
CA ILE A 54 -0.62 19.52 4.47
C ILE A 54 -0.55 21.02 4.21
N GLU A 55 0.43 21.70 4.79
CA GLU A 55 0.64 23.14 4.62
C GLU A 55 -0.64 23.98 4.85
N GLY A 56 -1.43 23.61 5.86
CA GLY A 56 -2.67 24.30 6.22
C GLY A 56 -3.88 23.99 5.34
N SER A 57 -3.73 23.20 4.29
CA SER A 57 -4.85 22.69 3.48
C SER A 57 -5.23 21.28 3.87
N LEU A 58 -6.53 20.97 3.81
CA LEU A 58 -7.05 19.64 4.14
C LEU A 58 -7.11 18.78 2.86
N TYR A 59 -6.61 17.54 2.96
CA TYR A 59 -6.60 16.56 1.88
C TYR A 59 -7.19 15.24 2.35
N GLN A 60 -8.01 14.66 1.49
CA GLN A 60 -8.48 13.29 1.66
C GLN A 60 -7.52 12.33 0.93
N LEU A 61 -7.13 11.25 1.61
CA LEU A 61 -6.29 10.20 1.03
C LEU A 61 -7.18 9.11 0.44
N ILE A 62 -7.00 8.83 -0.85
CA ILE A 62 -7.78 7.84 -1.59
C ILE A 62 -6.84 6.75 -2.09
N PRO A 63 -6.93 5.52 -1.53
CA PRO A 63 -6.13 4.39 -2.02
C PRO A 63 -6.66 3.90 -3.36
N LEU A 64 -5.75 3.56 -4.28
CA LEU A 64 -6.08 3.04 -5.60
C LEU A 64 -5.92 1.51 -5.60
N PRO A 65 -7.04 0.74 -5.70
CA PRO A 65 -6.97 -0.71 -5.61
C PRO A 65 -6.30 -1.34 -6.83
N TYR A 66 -5.57 -2.43 -6.61
CA TYR A 66 -4.92 -3.20 -7.67
C TYR A 66 -5.92 -3.80 -8.67
N SER A 67 -7.10 -4.18 -8.21
CA SER A 67 -8.09 -4.93 -8.98
C SER A 67 -8.75 -4.13 -10.12
N ASN A 68 -8.75 -2.81 -10.03
CA ASN A 68 -9.52 -1.95 -10.95
C ASN A 68 -8.65 -1.30 -12.03
N GLN A 69 -7.59 -1.95 -12.45
CA GLN A 69 -6.69 -1.42 -13.48
C GLN A 69 -7.41 -1.23 -14.83
N GLY A 70 -7.30 -0.03 -15.37
CA GLY A 70 -7.95 0.36 -16.62
C GLY A 70 -9.41 0.75 -16.48
N GLU A 71 -9.89 0.94 -15.25
CA GLU A 71 -11.25 1.29 -14.93
C GLU A 71 -11.34 2.59 -14.13
N TYR A 72 -12.54 3.15 -14.08
CA TYR A 72 -12.87 4.25 -13.19
C TYR A 72 -13.45 3.72 -11.89
N ILE A 73 -12.95 4.21 -10.76
CA ILE A 73 -13.61 4.05 -9.47
C ILE A 73 -14.32 5.35 -9.09
N LYS A 74 -15.41 5.23 -8.33
CA LYS A 74 -16.11 6.37 -7.74
C LYS A 74 -15.76 6.48 -6.26
N HIS A 75 -15.38 7.68 -5.83
CA HIS A 75 -15.14 7.98 -4.44
C HIS A 75 -15.70 9.38 -4.12
N GLU A 76 -16.72 9.45 -3.26
CA GLU A 76 -17.39 10.69 -2.85
C GLU A 76 -17.75 11.60 -4.04
N GLY A 77 -18.38 11.05 -5.05
CA GLY A 77 -18.82 11.77 -6.25
C GLY A 77 -17.71 12.08 -7.26
N LYS A 78 -16.44 11.81 -6.94
CA LYS A 78 -15.30 11.95 -7.86
C LYS A 78 -15.09 10.66 -8.64
N SER A 79 -14.70 10.80 -9.91
CA SER A 79 -14.34 9.69 -10.80
C SER A 79 -12.83 9.65 -10.94
N ILE A 80 -12.21 8.52 -10.60
CA ILE A 80 -10.76 8.36 -10.56
C ILE A 80 -10.39 7.21 -11.48
N TYR A 81 -9.52 7.46 -12.47
CA TYR A 81 -9.04 6.43 -13.37
C TYR A 81 -7.82 5.71 -12.79
N ILE A 82 -7.87 4.39 -12.75
CA ILE A 82 -6.74 3.57 -12.32
C ILE A 82 -5.97 3.13 -13.56
N ASN A 83 -4.72 3.58 -13.66
CA ASN A 83 -3.87 3.27 -14.81
C ASN A 83 -3.66 1.76 -14.96
N LYS A 84 -3.50 1.30 -16.21
CA LYS A 84 -2.99 -0.05 -16.47
C LYS A 84 -1.48 -0.07 -16.26
N ARG A 85 -1.02 -1.02 -15.45
CA ARG A 85 0.42 -1.21 -15.18
C ARG A 85 0.79 -2.68 -15.32
N ASP A 86 1.89 -2.94 -15.97
CA ASP A 86 2.53 -4.25 -15.92
C ASP A 86 3.61 -4.24 -14.82
N PHE A 87 3.37 -5.02 -13.79
CA PHE A 87 4.28 -5.19 -12.65
C PHE A 87 5.18 -6.41 -12.82
N GLY A 88 5.07 -7.12 -13.95
CA GLY A 88 5.78 -8.38 -14.20
C GLY A 88 5.20 -9.57 -13.43
N GLU A 89 5.93 -10.66 -13.50
CA GLU A 89 5.52 -11.94 -12.93
C GLU A 89 6.57 -12.49 -11.98
N SER A 90 6.13 -13.33 -11.05
CA SER A 90 6.96 -14.19 -10.21
C SER A 90 6.47 -15.62 -10.35
N ARG A 91 7.34 -16.51 -10.83
CA ARG A 91 7.05 -17.94 -10.98
C ARG A 91 8.00 -18.72 -10.08
N ILE A 92 7.43 -19.56 -9.24
CA ILE A 92 8.18 -20.44 -8.35
C ILE A 92 7.65 -21.88 -8.46
N SER A 93 8.56 -22.83 -8.34
CA SER A 93 8.21 -24.25 -8.22
C SER A 93 8.47 -24.71 -6.80
N ILE A 94 7.50 -25.40 -6.21
CA ILE A 94 7.57 -25.96 -4.86
C ILE A 94 7.31 -27.44 -4.98
N GLU A 95 8.29 -28.26 -4.60
CA GLU A 95 8.17 -29.72 -4.61
C GLU A 95 7.22 -30.24 -3.52
N ASN A 96 7.31 -29.63 -2.34
CA ASN A 96 6.39 -29.97 -1.25
C ASN A 96 5.03 -29.32 -1.44
N THR A 97 4.12 -30.02 -2.11
CA THR A 97 2.77 -29.52 -2.43
C THR A 97 1.90 -29.25 -1.21
N SER A 98 2.21 -29.81 -0.04
CA SER A 98 1.47 -29.53 1.20
C SER A 98 1.59 -28.08 1.66
N LEU A 99 2.62 -27.37 1.20
CA LEU A 99 2.81 -25.93 1.43
C LEU A 99 1.96 -25.05 0.51
N VAL A 100 1.38 -25.64 -0.53
CA VAL A 100 0.59 -24.93 -1.55
C VAL A 100 -0.88 -25.31 -1.47
N ASP A 101 -1.16 -26.60 -1.33
CA ASP A 101 -2.50 -27.17 -1.20
C ASP A 101 -2.66 -27.67 0.25
N LEU A 102 -3.12 -26.75 1.11
CA LEU A 102 -3.24 -27.00 2.54
C LEU A 102 -4.22 -28.13 2.84
N ASN A 103 -3.89 -28.99 3.81
CA ASN A 103 -4.85 -29.92 4.37
C ASN A 103 -5.97 -29.17 5.12
N LYS A 104 -7.00 -29.91 5.58
CA LYS A 104 -8.15 -29.28 6.24
C LYS A 104 -7.78 -28.52 7.52
N GLU A 105 -6.91 -29.09 8.35
CA GLU A 105 -6.50 -28.50 9.62
C GLU A 105 -5.74 -27.19 9.42
N ASP A 106 -4.74 -27.19 8.52
CA ASP A 106 -3.97 -25.99 8.17
C ASP A 106 -4.84 -24.94 7.49
N SER A 107 -5.81 -25.36 6.66
CA SER A 107 -6.76 -24.43 6.02
C SER A 107 -7.67 -23.77 7.06
N ASP A 108 -8.20 -24.53 8.02
CA ASP A 108 -9.05 -24.03 9.09
C ASP A 108 -8.26 -23.05 10.02
N ARG A 109 -6.99 -23.37 10.29
CA ARG A 109 -6.09 -22.49 11.03
C ARG A 109 -5.83 -21.18 10.27
N ALA A 110 -5.43 -21.27 9.00
CA ALA A 110 -5.16 -20.10 8.15
C ALA A 110 -6.39 -19.20 8.02
N PHE A 111 -7.58 -19.77 7.94
CA PHE A 111 -8.83 -19.01 7.91
C PHE A 111 -9.05 -18.22 9.20
N LYS A 112 -8.85 -18.84 10.37
CA LYS A 112 -8.97 -18.16 11.67
C LYS A 112 -7.95 -17.05 11.83
N GLU A 113 -6.67 -17.30 11.47
CA GLU A 113 -5.60 -16.31 11.50
C GLU A 113 -5.89 -15.13 10.56
N SER A 114 -6.35 -15.41 9.34
CA SER A 114 -6.75 -14.38 8.38
C SER A 114 -7.87 -13.48 8.90
N LYS A 115 -8.81 -14.02 9.67
CA LYS A 115 -9.86 -13.24 10.30
C LYS A 115 -9.29 -12.26 11.33
N ILE A 116 -8.42 -12.75 12.21
CA ILE A 116 -7.76 -11.93 13.24
C ILE A 116 -6.93 -10.81 12.60
N ILE A 117 -6.13 -11.16 11.57
CA ILE A 117 -5.33 -10.18 10.82
C ILE A 117 -6.23 -9.09 10.22
N LYS A 118 -7.34 -9.50 9.58
CA LYS A 118 -8.28 -8.57 8.95
C LYS A 118 -8.95 -7.64 9.96
N GLU A 119 -9.34 -8.15 11.11
CA GLU A 119 -9.91 -7.37 12.21
C GLU A 119 -8.88 -6.36 12.75
N THR A 120 -7.64 -6.80 12.96
CA THR A 120 -6.53 -5.95 13.42
C THR A 120 -6.23 -4.82 12.41
N LEU A 121 -6.16 -5.13 11.12
CA LEU A 121 -5.91 -4.14 10.07
C LEU A 121 -7.04 -3.11 9.92
N ASN A 122 -8.25 -3.42 10.37
CA ASN A 122 -9.37 -2.49 10.39
C ASN A 122 -9.41 -1.61 11.66
N THR A 123 -8.50 -1.84 12.60
CA THR A 123 -8.39 -1.03 13.82
C THR A 123 -7.60 0.23 13.52
N TYR A 124 -8.14 1.39 13.91
CA TYR A 124 -7.41 2.66 13.81
C TYR A 124 -7.64 3.54 15.03
N THR A 125 -6.67 4.37 15.35
CA THR A 125 -6.72 5.30 16.49
C THR A 125 -6.93 6.72 16.00
N ARG A 126 -8.09 7.30 16.28
CA ARG A 126 -8.53 8.62 15.76
C ARG A 126 -7.60 9.78 16.13
N ASN A 127 -6.92 9.70 17.26
CA ASN A 127 -6.12 10.80 17.81
C ASN A 127 -4.64 10.74 17.41
N ILE A 128 -4.22 9.74 16.63
CA ILE A 128 -2.86 9.62 16.13
C ILE A 128 -2.80 10.22 14.73
N LYS A 129 -1.98 11.26 14.56
CA LYS A 129 -1.68 11.77 13.23
C LYS A 129 -0.70 10.81 12.55
N PRO A 130 -1.02 10.33 11.33
CA PRO A 130 -0.10 9.46 10.60
C PRO A 130 1.19 10.23 10.27
N ASP A 131 2.33 9.56 10.47
CA ASP A 131 3.64 10.04 10.02
C ASP A 131 4.02 9.26 8.76
N PHE A 132 4.09 9.97 7.63
CA PHE A 132 4.46 9.38 6.34
C PHE A 132 5.97 9.35 6.09
N ASN A 133 6.78 9.79 7.06
CA ASN A 133 8.22 9.62 7.01
C ASN A 133 8.59 8.21 7.48
N LEU A 134 8.31 7.24 6.63
CA LEU A 134 8.58 5.84 6.92
C LEU A 134 10.08 5.56 6.90
N ILE A 135 10.57 4.81 7.87
CA ILE A 135 11.92 4.27 7.87
C ILE A 135 11.95 2.87 7.29
N LYS A 136 13.09 2.46 6.76
CA LYS A 136 13.29 1.07 6.32
C LYS A 136 13.22 0.14 7.53
N PRO A 137 12.33 -0.87 7.53
CA PRO A 137 12.11 -1.70 8.72
C PRO A 137 13.26 -2.67 9.01
N VAL A 138 14.05 -3.03 8.00
CA VAL A 138 15.14 -4.01 8.11
C VAL A 138 16.21 -3.71 7.06
N GLU A 139 17.49 -3.86 7.42
CA GLU A 139 18.57 -3.82 6.45
C GLU A 139 18.57 -5.12 5.63
N GLY A 140 18.42 -4.99 4.30
CA GLY A 140 18.32 -6.13 3.40
C GLY A 140 18.06 -5.70 1.95
N ILE A 141 17.90 -6.68 1.08
CA ILE A 141 17.63 -6.48 -0.34
C ILE A 141 16.14 -6.57 -0.64
N ILE A 142 15.65 -5.77 -1.58
CA ILE A 142 14.27 -5.92 -2.06
C ILE A 142 14.19 -7.20 -2.88
N SER A 143 13.57 -8.23 -2.32
CA SER A 143 13.42 -9.56 -2.95
C SER A 143 12.17 -9.65 -3.81
N SER A 144 11.09 -8.94 -3.45
CA SER A 144 9.91 -8.84 -4.30
C SER A 144 9.29 -7.45 -4.22
N ARG A 145 8.85 -6.95 -5.36
CA ARG A 145 8.17 -5.65 -5.50
C ARG A 145 6.66 -5.83 -5.57
N TYR A 146 5.93 -4.79 -5.20
CA TYR A 146 4.47 -4.70 -5.31
C TYR A 146 3.97 -4.99 -6.73
N GLY A 147 2.80 -5.61 -6.81
CA GLY A 147 1.99 -5.75 -8.02
C GLY A 147 2.30 -6.98 -8.86
N LYS A 148 3.38 -7.73 -8.60
CA LYS A 148 3.74 -8.90 -9.41
C LYS A 148 2.62 -9.94 -9.42
N LYS A 149 2.28 -10.45 -10.62
CA LYS A 149 1.47 -11.65 -10.78
C LYS A 149 2.26 -12.85 -10.24
N ARG A 150 1.63 -13.69 -9.46
CA ARG A 150 2.28 -14.83 -8.82
C ARG A 150 1.78 -16.15 -9.39
N PHE A 151 2.72 -17.03 -9.69
CA PHE A 151 2.44 -18.39 -10.10
C PHE A 151 3.23 -19.36 -9.22
N ILE A 152 2.55 -20.35 -8.68
CA ILE A 152 3.16 -21.43 -7.91
C ILE A 152 2.80 -22.76 -8.62
N ASN A 153 3.81 -23.50 -9.06
CA ASN A 153 3.63 -24.71 -9.87
C ASN A 153 2.71 -24.41 -11.09
N ASP A 154 2.97 -23.29 -11.77
CA ASP A 154 2.21 -22.75 -12.91
C ASP A 154 0.74 -22.40 -12.63
N LYS A 155 0.26 -22.59 -11.41
CA LYS A 155 -1.09 -22.18 -11.01
C LYS A 155 -1.07 -20.69 -10.57
N PRO A 156 -2.00 -19.86 -11.09
CA PRO A 156 -2.08 -18.47 -10.68
C PRO A 156 -2.48 -18.35 -9.20
N LYS A 157 -1.87 -17.40 -8.50
CA LYS A 157 -2.15 -17.05 -7.11
C LYS A 157 -2.49 -15.55 -7.02
N SER A 158 -2.94 -15.11 -5.87
CA SER A 158 -3.17 -13.68 -5.62
C SER A 158 -1.92 -12.87 -5.90
N PRO A 159 -2.04 -11.67 -6.50
CA PRO A 159 -0.90 -10.81 -6.79
C PRO A 159 -0.16 -10.43 -5.51
N HIS A 160 1.10 -10.08 -5.65
CA HIS A 160 1.95 -9.64 -4.55
C HIS A 160 1.66 -8.18 -4.20
N LEU A 161 0.87 -7.92 -3.16
CA LEU A 161 0.43 -6.56 -2.77
C LEU A 161 1.27 -5.97 -1.63
N SER A 162 2.56 -6.32 -1.59
CA SER A 162 3.52 -5.84 -0.59
C SER A 162 4.90 -5.60 -1.20
N LEU A 163 5.82 -5.09 -0.38
CA LEU A 163 7.24 -5.02 -0.67
C LEU A 163 7.96 -5.99 0.27
N ASP A 164 8.65 -6.98 -0.29
CA ASP A 164 9.43 -7.93 0.51
C ASP A 164 10.90 -7.49 0.57
N ILE A 165 11.46 -7.48 1.78
CA ILE A 165 12.86 -7.20 2.04
C ILE A 165 13.46 -8.46 2.67
N ALA A 166 14.37 -9.11 1.95
CA ALA A 166 15.08 -10.28 2.46
C ALA A 166 16.31 -9.85 3.27
N ALA A 167 16.46 -10.47 4.44
CA ALA A 167 17.62 -10.29 5.34
C ALA A 167 17.98 -11.63 5.96
N PRO A 168 19.21 -11.80 6.46
CA PRO A 168 19.62 -12.98 7.21
C PRO A 168 18.72 -13.23 8.43
N GLU A 169 18.60 -14.50 8.83
CA GLU A 169 17.90 -14.86 10.06
C GLU A 169 18.51 -14.15 11.28
N GLY A 170 17.65 -13.68 12.20
CA GLY A 170 18.06 -12.92 13.38
C GLY A 170 18.32 -11.43 13.13
N THR A 171 18.20 -10.94 11.90
CA THR A 171 18.33 -9.50 11.64
C THR A 171 17.19 -8.74 12.34
N PRO A 172 17.51 -7.69 13.15
CA PRO A 172 16.49 -6.90 13.83
C PRO A 172 15.53 -6.22 12.85
N VAL A 173 14.24 -6.29 13.15
CA VAL A 173 13.18 -5.61 12.40
C VAL A 173 12.57 -4.52 13.29
N VAL A 174 12.50 -3.29 12.79
CA VAL A 174 11.94 -2.14 13.50
C VAL A 174 10.62 -1.70 12.86
N SER A 175 9.75 -1.08 13.64
CA SER A 175 8.52 -0.51 13.10
C SER A 175 8.86 0.61 12.11
N PRO A 176 8.30 0.61 10.90
CA PRO A 176 8.56 1.65 9.90
C PRO A 176 7.95 3.01 10.27
N ALA A 177 6.98 3.05 11.17
CA ALA A 177 6.34 4.25 11.66
C ALA A 177 5.97 4.12 13.13
N LYS A 178 5.60 5.23 13.77
CA LYS A 178 5.03 5.21 15.12
C LYS A 178 3.66 4.52 15.10
N GLY A 179 3.42 3.69 16.10
CA GLY A 179 2.15 3.00 16.34
C GLY A 179 1.95 2.75 17.84
N ASN A 180 0.77 2.24 18.19
CA ASN A 180 0.43 1.75 19.53
C ASN A 180 0.47 0.23 19.54
#